data_5e9d0c8c2b2f1a711429e52af8dffff2
#
_entry.id   5e9d0c8c2b2f1a711429e52af8dffff2
#
_cell.length_a   1.000
_cell.length_b   1.000
_cell.length_c   1.000
_cell.angle_alpha   90.00
_cell.angle_beta   90.00
_cell.angle_gamma   90.00
#
_symmetry.space_group_name_H-M   'P 1'
#
loop_
_entity.id
_entity.type
_entity.pdbx_description
1 polymer ?
#
loop_
_entity_poly.entity_id
_entity_poly.type
_entity_poly.pdbx_seq_one_letter_code
_entity_poly.pdbx_strand_id
1 'polypeptide(L)'
;HTSAGRVPSAQAYRLYVDSLVEPGTLTDNDRALINGWFSERRRSIDEIFQSTAKILSRMTKNVSMVLANRDAGACFRYMKFLPLDEHHAILCIVTDDGNVANCVVEIPLGMRPEELDYMAGRVSRLLEGRALANITEDLLQAVHTNIADDKLLFTSLVQSIRQMRQKYQQQKVFLGGTKQLLNQPEFRDVERVKNLLGILEEERVVRDLLKAGEDSGLK
;
A
#
# COMPACT_ATOMS: atom_id res chain seq x y z
N HIS A 1 55.63 7.67 1.96
CA HIS A 1 54.59 8.00 0.95
C HIS A 1 53.32 7.31 1.34
N THR A 2 52.49 7.97 2.13
CA THR A 2 51.10 7.55 2.35
C THR A 2 50.29 8.01 1.15
N SER A 3 49.99 7.10 0.24
CA SER A 3 48.98 7.32 -0.77
C SER A 3 47.61 7.27 -0.09
N ALA A 4 47.25 8.32 0.64
CA ALA A 4 45.90 8.51 1.09
C ALA A 4 45.07 8.76 -0.18
N GLY A 5 44.33 7.73 -0.64
CA GLY A 5 43.42 7.84 -1.77
C GLY A 5 42.43 8.97 -1.50
N ARG A 6 42.14 9.78 -2.52
CA ARG A 6 41.10 10.80 -2.45
C ARG A 6 39.74 10.10 -2.37
N VAL A 7 38.95 10.42 -1.36
CA VAL A 7 37.55 9.97 -1.30
C VAL A 7 36.74 10.85 -2.28
N PRO A 8 36.01 10.24 -3.21
CA PRO A 8 35.17 11.00 -4.13
C PRO A 8 34.09 11.78 -3.36
N SER A 9 33.75 12.96 -3.84
CA SER A 9 32.60 13.72 -3.32
C SER A 9 31.29 13.06 -3.74
N ALA A 10 30.19 13.38 -3.09
CA ALA A 10 28.85 12.92 -3.48
C ALA A 10 28.53 13.26 -4.96
N GLN A 11 28.97 14.42 -5.41
CA GLN A 11 28.81 14.83 -6.81
C GLN A 11 29.62 13.98 -7.79
N ALA A 12 30.82 13.55 -7.40
CA ALA A 12 31.65 12.66 -8.21
C ALA A 12 31.04 11.24 -8.30
N TYR A 13 30.46 10.74 -7.22
CA TYR A 13 29.73 9.47 -7.25
C TYR A 13 28.51 9.57 -8.16
N ARG A 14 27.76 10.67 -8.11
CA ARG A 14 26.60 10.88 -8.99
C ARG A 14 27.00 10.91 -10.45
N LEU A 15 28.04 11.68 -10.80
CA LEU A 15 28.57 11.73 -12.17
C LEU A 15 29.03 10.34 -12.64
N TYR A 16 29.66 9.56 -11.77
CA TYR A 16 30.07 8.20 -12.09
C TYR A 16 28.86 7.31 -12.43
N VAL A 17 27.84 7.32 -11.57
CA VAL A 17 26.62 6.50 -11.78
C VAL A 17 25.88 6.93 -13.04
N ASP A 18 25.74 8.24 -13.26
CA ASP A 18 24.93 8.78 -14.38
C ASP A 18 25.64 8.63 -15.74
N SER A 19 26.97 8.62 -15.77
CA SER A 19 27.74 8.75 -17.01
C SER A 19 28.65 7.57 -17.34
N LEU A 20 29.08 6.81 -16.34
CA LEU A 20 30.13 5.80 -16.49
C LEU A 20 29.68 4.37 -16.15
N VAL A 21 28.58 4.23 -15.41
CA VAL A 21 28.03 2.91 -15.09
C VAL A 21 27.10 2.47 -16.22
N GLU A 22 27.50 1.44 -16.95
CA GLU A 22 26.61 0.79 -17.89
C GLU A 22 25.56 -0.02 -17.13
N PRO A 23 24.26 0.11 -17.47
CA PRO A 23 23.21 -0.70 -16.86
C PRO A 23 23.52 -2.18 -17.07
N GLY A 24 23.66 -2.92 -15.95
CA GLY A 24 23.84 -4.36 -16.02
C GLY A 24 22.63 -5.05 -16.68
N THR A 25 22.89 -6.06 -17.47
CA THR A 25 21.82 -6.91 -18.03
C THR A 25 21.43 -7.99 -17.04
N LEU A 26 20.11 -8.24 -16.91
CA LEU A 26 19.61 -9.35 -16.11
C LEU A 26 20.09 -10.67 -16.67
N THR A 27 20.64 -11.54 -15.81
CA THR A 27 20.99 -12.90 -16.19
C THR A 27 19.73 -13.74 -16.43
N ASP A 28 19.85 -14.86 -17.15
CA ASP A 28 18.72 -15.78 -17.35
C ASP A 28 18.21 -16.34 -16.01
N ASN A 29 19.09 -16.52 -15.04
CA ASN A 29 18.73 -16.94 -13.68
C ASN A 29 17.89 -15.87 -12.96
N ASP A 30 18.25 -14.58 -13.10
CA ASP A 30 17.47 -13.47 -12.55
C ASP A 30 16.09 -13.39 -13.18
N ARG A 31 16.00 -13.58 -14.51
CA ARG A 31 14.74 -13.62 -15.25
C ARG A 31 13.87 -14.80 -14.82
N ALA A 32 14.45 -15.97 -14.65
CA ALA A 32 13.74 -17.16 -14.17
C ALA A 32 13.20 -16.96 -12.74
N LEU A 33 14.01 -16.34 -11.88
CA LEU A 33 13.63 -16.02 -10.50
C LEU A 33 12.46 -15.03 -10.46
N ILE A 34 12.53 -13.96 -11.24
CA ILE A 34 11.45 -12.95 -11.33
C ILE A 34 10.17 -13.63 -11.86
N ASN A 35 10.25 -14.34 -12.96
CA ASN A 35 9.10 -15.00 -13.57
C ASN A 35 8.47 -16.04 -12.64
N GLY A 36 9.28 -16.82 -11.90
CA GLY A 36 8.79 -17.79 -10.93
C GLY A 36 7.99 -17.16 -9.80
N TRP A 37 8.38 -15.95 -9.35
CA TRP A 37 7.69 -15.25 -8.28
C TRP A 37 6.35 -14.60 -8.73
N PHE A 38 6.26 -14.17 -9.98
CA PHE A 38 5.06 -13.54 -10.53
C PHE A 38 4.12 -14.47 -11.31
N SER A 39 4.49 -15.75 -11.48
CA SER A 39 3.68 -16.75 -12.21
C SER A 39 2.43 -17.21 -11.47
N GLU A 40 2.36 -17.06 -10.14
CA GLU A 40 1.19 -17.45 -9.37
C GLU A 40 0.03 -16.47 -9.61
N ARG A 41 -1.03 -16.96 -10.21
CA ARG A 41 -2.26 -16.22 -10.48
C ARG A 41 -2.99 -15.88 -9.17
N ARG A 42 -3.45 -14.64 -9.01
CA ARG A 42 -4.29 -14.09 -7.93
C ARG A 42 -3.55 -13.68 -6.66
N ARG A 43 -2.51 -12.90 -6.79
CA ARG A 43 -1.95 -12.17 -5.65
C ARG A 43 -2.65 -10.81 -5.50
N SER A 44 -2.88 -10.40 -4.26
CA SER A 44 -3.27 -9.02 -3.99
C SER A 44 -2.14 -8.07 -4.42
N ILE A 45 -2.48 -6.82 -4.71
CA ILE A 45 -1.47 -5.79 -5.04
C ILE A 45 -0.40 -5.68 -3.94
N ASP A 46 -0.78 -5.78 -2.67
CA ASP A 46 0.15 -5.78 -1.54
C ASP A 46 1.15 -6.93 -1.60
N GLU A 47 0.69 -8.13 -1.96
CA GLU A 47 1.58 -9.28 -2.13
C GLU A 47 2.56 -9.09 -3.29
N ILE A 48 2.15 -8.41 -4.36
CA ILE A 48 3.02 -8.06 -5.48
C ILE A 48 4.13 -7.12 -5.00
N PHE A 49 3.79 -6.03 -4.33
CA PHE A 49 4.77 -5.08 -3.80
C PHE A 49 5.72 -5.73 -2.78
N GLN A 50 5.18 -6.54 -1.87
CA GLN A 50 5.98 -7.27 -0.89
C GLN A 50 6.93 -8.27 -1.57
N SER A 51 6.47 -8.96 -2.61
CA SER A 51 7.30 -9.88 -3.39
C SER A 51 8.38 -9.13 -4.15
N THR A 52 8.05 -7.99 -4.75
CA THR A 52 9.01 -7.11 -5.42
C THR A 52 10.13 -6.68 -4.47
N ALA A 53 9.80 -6.20 -3.29
CA ALA A 53 10.81 -5.83 -2.29
C ALA A 53 11.72 -7.02 -1.92
N LYS A 54 11.15 -8.23 -1.76
CA LYS A 54 11.93 -9.43 -1.46
C LYS A 54 12.86 -9.84 -2.62
N ILE A 55 12.40 -9.75 -3.86
CA ILE A 55 13.20 -10.08 -5.04
C ILE A 55 14.36 -9.10 -5.18
N LEU A 56 14.08 -7.80 -5.12
CA LEU A 56 15.10 -6.75 -5.18
C LEU A 56 16.18 -6.98 -4.13
N SER A 57 15.79 -7.27 -2.89
CA SER A 57 16.73 -7.55 -1.81
C SER A 57 17.61 -8.77 -2.09
N ARG A 58 17.06 -9.84 -2.66
CA ARG A 58 17.83 -11.03 -3.01
C ARG A 58 18.85 -10.78 -4.11
N MET A 59 18.44 -10.02 -5.13
CA MET A 59 19.30 -9.70 -6.27
C MET A 59 20.42 -8.72 -5.87
N THR A 60 20.11 -7.71 -5.10
CA THR A 60 21.08 -6.67 -4.69
C THR A 60 21.89 -7.05 -3.46
N LYS A 61 21.47 -8.08 -2.70
CA LYS A 61 22.00 -8.45 -1.39
C LYS A 61 21.95 -7.31 -0.35
N ASN A 62 21.03 -6.38 -0.56
CA ASN A 62 20.78 -5.23 0.31
C ASN A 62 19.36 -5.24 0.85
N VAL A 63 19.07 -4.36 1.82
CA VAL A 63 17.69 -4.02 2.16
C VAL A 63 17.06 -3.32 0.97
N SER A 64 15.86 -3.70 0.64
CA SER A 64 15.09 -3.08 -0.44
C SER A 64 13.79 -2.52 0.10
N MET A 65 13.40 -1.38 -0.41
CA MET A 65 12.16 -0.70 -0.07
C MET A 65 11.37 -0.43 -1.34
N VAL A 66 10.08 -0.70 -1.29
CA VAL A 66 9.15 -0.39 -2.38
C VAL A 66 8.07 0.51 -1.82
N LEU A 67 7.98 1.72 -2.36
CA LEU A 67 6.92 2.68 -2.03
C LEU A 67 5.74 2.42 -2.97
N ALA A 68 4.65 1.92 -2.42
CA ALA A 68 3.43 1.77 -3.18
C ALA A 68 2.64 3.07 -3.15
N ASN A 69 2.57 3.71 -4.29
CA ASN A 69 1.67 4.83 -4.50
C ASN A 69 0.31 4.27 -4.97
N ARG A 70 -0.65 4.22 -4.06
CA ARG A 70 -2.02 3.75 -4.36
C ARG A 70 -2.90 4.87 -4.91
N ASP A 71 -2.28 5.97 -5.32
CA ASP A 71 -2.92 7.27 -5.44
C ASP A 71 -4.06 7.35 -6.43
N ALA A 72 -4.27 6.50 -7.32
CA ALA A 72 -5.13 7.05 -8.35
C ALA A 72 -6.17 6.13 -8.96
N GLY A 73 -6.16 4.88 -8.68
CA GLY A 73 -6.88 4.00 -9.58
C GLY A 73 -7.93 3.09 -8.95
N ALA A 74 -7.88 2.88 -7.64
CA ALA A 74 -8.82 1.95 -7.05
C ALA A 74 -10.25 2.49 -7.15
N CYS A 75 -11.06 1.79 -7.95
CA CYS A 75 -12.46 2.12 -8.13
C CYS A 75 -13.33 1.24 -7.21
N PHE A 76 -14.36 1.85 -6.67
CA PHE A 76 -15.37 1.12 -5.93
C PHE A 76 -16.04 0.10 -6.87
N ARG A 77 -16.14 -1.15 -6.44
CA ARG A 77 -16.78 -2.21 -7.21
C ARG A 77 -18.14 -2.59 -6.65
N TYR A 78 -18.16 -3.02 -5.40
CA TYR A 78 -19.40 -3.31 -4.67
C TYR A 78 -19.16 -3.30 -3.16
N MET A 79 -20.25 -3.29 -2.41
CA MET A 79 -20.24 -3.48 -0.96
C MET A 79 -21.26 -4.53 -0.55
N LYS A 80 -21.04 -5.09 0.64
CA LYS A 80 -21.94 -6.05 1.26
C LYS A 80 -21.93 -5.88 2.77
N PHE A 81 -23.11 -6.07 3.39
CA PHE A 81 -23.22 -6.21 4.83
C PHE A 81 -23.26 -7.69 5.18
N LEU A 82 -22.57 -8.06 6.23
CA LEU A 82 -22.60 -9.38 6.85
C LEU A 82 -23.12 -9.20 8.28
N PRO A 83 -24.36 -9.59 8.59
CA PRO A 83 -24.90 -9.47 9.94
C PRO A 83 -24.00 -10.18 10.96
N LEU A 84 -23.70 -9.51 12.07
CA LEU A 84 -22.88 -10.06 13.15
C LEU A 84 -23.76 -10.41 14.36
N ASP A 85 -24.61 -9.48 14.75
CA ASP A 85 -25.60 -9.61 15.79
C ASP A 85 -26.81 -8.70 15.50
N GLU A 86 -27.71 -8.52 16.49
CA GLU A 86 -28.94 -7.71 16.33
C GLU A 86 -28.67 -6.21 16.15
N HIS A 87 -27.47 -5.72 16.46
CA HIS A 87 -27.11 -4.30 16.43
C HIS A 87 -25.90 -4.01 15.53
N HIS A 88 -25.20 -5.05 15.06
CA HIS A 88 -23.97 -4.88 14.32
C HIS A 88 -23.93 -5.70 13.04
N ALA A 89 -23.30 -5.16 12.04
CA ALA A 89 -22.92 -5.87 10.82
C ALA A 89 -21.47 -5.54 10.43
N ILE A 90 -20.83 -6.45 9.73
CA ILE A 90 -19.57 -6.17 9.07
C ILE A 90 -19.90 -5.57 7.70
N LEU A 91 -19.50 -4.33 7.46
CA LEU A 91 -19.51 -3.72 6.14
C LEU A 91 -18.23 -4.10 5.40
N CYS A 92 -18.36 -4.81 4.30
CA CYS A 92 -17.28 -5.14 3.37
C CYS A 92 -17.40 -4.27 2.12
N ILE A 93 -16.33 -3.57 1.75
CA ILE A 93 -16.24 -2.79 0.51
C ILE A 93 -15.13 -3.40 -0.34
N VAL A 94 -15.44 -3.70 -1.58
CA VAL A 94 -14.53 -4.31 -2.55
C VAL A 94 -14.21 -3.30 -3.64
N THR A 95 -12.94 -3.23 -3.99
CA THR A 95 -12.42 -2.40 -5.08
C THR A 95 -12.00 -3.25 -6.28
N ASP A 96 -11.84 -2.62 -7.43
CA ASP A 96 -11.50 -3.28 -8.71
C ASP A 96 -10.09 -3.91 -8.70
N ASP A 97 -9.19 -3.36 -7.88
CA ASP A 97 -7.85 -3.90 -7.65
C ASP A 97 -7.83 -5.14 -6.74
N GLY A 98 -9.00 -5.64 -6.33
CA GLY A 98 -9.16 -6.82 -5.49
C GLY A 98 -8.94 -6.60 -3.99
N ASN A 99 -8.77 -5.36 -3.55
CA ASN A 99 -8.70 -5.07 -2.12
C ASN A 99 -10.08 -5.12 -1.48
N VAL A 100 -10.11 -5.57 -0.23
CA VAL A 100 -11.32 -5.60 0.61
C VAL A 100 -11.06 -4.79 1.87
N ALA A 101 -11.84 -3.74 2.06
CA ALA A 101 -11.90 -3.04 3.34
C ALA A 101 -13.11 -3.54 4.12
N ASN A 102 -12.95 -3.73 5.42
CA ASN A 102 -14.03 -4.12 6.31
C ASN A 102 -14.02 -3.28 7.58
N CYS A 103 -15.19 -3.07 8.15
CA CYS A 103 -15.38 -2.45 9.44
C CYS A 103 -16.69 -2.94 10.06
N VAL A 104 -16.77 -2.90 11.37
CA VAL A 104 -18.02 -3.13 12.09
C VAL A 104 -18.82 -1.84 12.08
N VAL A 105 -20.07 -1.93 11.71
CA VAL A 105 -21.04 -0.83 11.69
C VAL A 105 -22.25 -1.15 12.54
N GLU A 106 -22.82 -0.13 13.16
CA GLU A 106 -24.11 -0.28 13.87
C GLU A 106 -25.25 -0.33 12.86
N ILE A 107 -26.19 -1.23 13.10
CA ILE A 107 -27.40 -1.37 12.30
C ILE A 107 -28.64 -1.19 13.20
N PRO A 108 -29.74 -0.68 12.65
CA PRO A 108 -31.00 -0.55 13.38
C PRO A 108 -31.51 -1.89 13.90
N LEU A 109 -32.05 -1.87 15.10
CA LEU A 109 -32.65 -3.06 15.69
C LEU A 109 -33.81 -3.57 14.84
N GLY A 110 -33.81 -4.86 14.56
CA GLY A 110 -34.84 -5.52 13.78
C GLY A 110 -34.67 -5.40 12.25
N MET A 111 -33.59 -4.81 11.78
CA MET A 111 -33.28 -4.77 10.36
C MET A 111 -32.94 -6.17 9.84
N ARG A 112 -33.65 -6.60 8.80
CA ARG A 112 -33.49 -7.94 8.24
C ARG A 112 -32.30 -8.00 7.28
N PRO A 113 -31.64 -9.15 7.09
CA PRO A 113 -30.55 -9.33 6.15
C PRO A 113 -30.90 -8.90 4.72
N GLU A 114 -32.14 -9.12 4.28
CA GLU A 114 -32.61 -8.75 2.93
C GLU A 114 -32.66 -7.23 2.76
N GLU A 115 -32.95 -6.47 3.81
CA GLU A 115 -32.97 -5.01 3.79
C GLU A 115 -31.56 -4.46 3.69
N LEU A 116 -30.59 -5.07 4.42
CA LEU A 116 -29.17 -4.74 4.31
C LEU A 116 -28.63 -5.04 2.89
N ASP A 117 -28.97 -6.20 2.32
CA ASP A 117 -28.57 -6.57 0.96
C ASP A 117 -29.18 -5.62 -0.08
N TYR A 118 -30.44 -5.24 0.08
CA TYR A 118 -31.10 -4.28 -0.80
C TYR A 118 -30.40 -2.92 -0.79
N MET A 119 -30.08 -2.41 0.40
CA MET A 119 -29.35 -1.15 0.57
C MET A 119 -27.95 -1.23 -0.03
N ALA A 120 -27.20 -2.29 0.28
CA ALA A 120 -25.88 -2.51 -0.28
C ALA A 120 -25.90 -2.52 -1.81
N GLY A 121 -26.89 -3.18 -2.41
CA GLY A 121 -27.08 -3.22 -3.86
C GLY A 121 -27.40 -1.86 -4.47
N ARG A 122 -28.17 -1.01 -3.78
CA ARG A 122 -28.46 0.35 -4.25
C ARG A 122 -27.23 1.26 -4.20
N VAL A 123 -26.49 1.25 -3.08
CA VAL A 123 -25.25 2.02 -2.96
C VAL A 123 -24.23 1.55 -3.98
N SER A 124 -24.10 0.24 -4.14
CA SER A 124 -23.14 -0.33 -5.11
C SER A 124 -23.41 0.18 -6.52
N ARG A 125 -24.65 0.18 -6.99
CA ARG A 125 -25.01 0.70 -8.32
C ARG A 125 -24.68 2.18 -8.51
N LEU A 126 -24.76 2.99 -7.47
CA LEU A 126 -24.48 4.44 -7.53
C LEU A 126 -22.97 4.74 -7.52
N LEU A 127 -22.18 3.88 -6.88
CA LEU A 127 -20.75 4.10 -6.68
C LEU A 127 -19.86 3.25 -7.58
N GLU A 128 -20.41 2.20 -8.23
CA GLU A 128 -19.65 1.28 -9.09
C GLU A 128 -18.84 2.02 -10.17
N GLY A 129 -17.56 1.65 -10.31
CA GLY A 129 -16.64 2.24 -11.26
C GLY A 129 -16.12 3.63 -10.90
N ARG A 130 -16.58 4.22 -9.79
CA ARG A 130 -16.06 5.52 -9.34
C ARG A 130 -14.75 5.33 -8.58
N ALA A 131 -13.75 6.14 -8.92
CA ALA A 131 -12.52 6.18 -8.15
C ALA A 131 -12.82 6.60 -6.70
N LEU A 132 -12.22 5.90 -5.73
CA LEU A 132 -12.44 6.19 -4.31
C LEU A 132 -12.14 7.64 -3.95
N ALA A 133 -11.15 8.24 -4.61
CA ALA A 133 -10.78 9.65 -4.44
C ALA A 133 -11.92 10.61 -4.83
N ASN A 134 -12.78 10.20 -5.77
CA ASN A 134 -13.88 11.00 -6.33
C ASN A 134 -15.22 10.76 -5.61
N ILE A 135 -15.25 9.89 -4.60
CA ILE A 135 -16.44 9.72 -3.75
C ILE A 135 -16.47 10.89 -2.75
N THR A 136 -17.10 11.98 -3.18
CA THR A 136 -17.22 13.22 -2.40
C THR A 136 -18.38 13.15 -1.41
N GLU A 137 -18.40 14.09 -0.47
CA GLU A 137 -19.48 14.25 0.50
C GLU A 137 -20.84 14.48 -0.20
N ASP A 138 -20.84 15.33 -1.25
CA ASP A 138 -22.07 15.65 -2.01
C ASP A 138 -22.64 14.40 -2.70
N LEU A 139 -21.76 13.53 -3.21
CA LEU A 139 -22.19 12.27 -3.79
C LEU A 139 -22.76 11.34 -2.73
N LEU A 140 -22.16 11.27 -1.54
CA LEU A 140 -22.68 10.50 -0.43
C LEU A 140 -24.00 11.06 0.08
N GLN A 141 -24.19 12.39 0.11
CA GLN A 141 -25.48 13.01 0.41
C GLN A 141 -26.56 12.63 -0.64
N ALA A 142 -26.21 12.63 -1.92
CA ALA A 142 -27.12 12.20 -2.97
C ALA A 142 -27.49 10.70 -2.84
N VAL A 143 -26.57 9.89 -2.33
CA VAL A 143 -26.84 8.50 -1.94
C VAL A 143 -27.82 8.43 -0.79
N HIS A 144 -27.68 9.28 0.23
CA HIS A 144 -28.59 9.34 1.38
C HIS A 144 -30.05 9.60 0.98
N THR A 145 -30.29 10.61 0.14
CA THR A 145 -31.63 10.96 -0.34
C THR A 145 -32.31 9.81 -1.10
N ASN A 146 -31.54 8.88 -1.62
CA ASN A 146 -32.02 7.74 -2.40
C ASN A 146 -32.14 6.42 -1.62
N ILE A 147 -31.59 6.30 -0.43
CA ILE A 147 -31.36 4.99 0.17
C ILE A 147 -32.12 4.71 1.43
N ALA A 148 -32.33 5.63 2.32
CA ALA A 148 -33.06 5.32 3.53
C ALA A 148 -33.37 6.49 4.46
N ASP A 149 -34.47 6.31 5.19
CA ASP A 149 -34.85 7.07 6.37
C ASP A 149 -33.92 6.84 7.58
N ASP A 150 -32.89 5.95 7.46
CA ASP A 150 -32.03 5.58 8.59
C ASP A 150 -30.69 6.34 8.60
N LYS A 151 -30.67 7.39 9.41
CA LYS A 151 -29.48 8.23 9.62
C LYS A 151 -28.28 7.49 10.20
N LEU A 152 -28.51 6.46 11.03
CA LEU A 152 -27.43 5.76 11.74
C LEU A 152 -26.59 4.96 10.75
N LEU A 153 -27.25 4.15 9.94
CA LEU A 153 -26.59 3.32 8.94
C LEU A 153 -25.88 4.15 7.88
N PHE A 154 -26.50 5.26 7.46
CA PHE A 154 -25.88 6.19 6.53
C PHE A 154 -24.60 6.83 7.12
N THR A 155 -24.65 7.29 8.37
CA THR A 155 -23.48 7.87 9.04
C THR A 155 -22.34 6.86 9.13
N SER A 156 -22.63 5.61 9.50
CA SER A 156 -21.66 4.52 9.55
C SER A 156 -21.06 4.21 8.19
N LEU A 157 -21.87 4.22 7.14
CA LEU A 157 -21.42 4.03 5.75
C LEU A 157 -20.46 5.14 5.30
N VAL A 158 -20.85 6.40 5.51
CA VAL A 158 -20.02 7.58 5.16
C VAL A 158 -18.69 7.52 5.88
N GLN A 159 -18.72 7.24 7.18
CA GLN A 159 -17.50 7.13 7.98
C GLN A 159 -16.58 6.01 7.47
N SER A 160 -17.15 4.87 7.10
CA SER A 160 -16.40 3.73 6.57
C SER A 160 -15.74 4.05 5.23
N ILE A 161 -16.46 4.71 4.32
CA ILE A 161 -15.91 5.15 3.03
C ILE A 161 -14.79 6.17 3.24
N ARG A 162 -14.96 7.12 4.18
CA ARG A 162 -13.92 8.10 4.53
C ARG A 162 -12.65 7.40 5.06
N GLN A 163 -12.80 6.48 6.00
CA GLN A 163 -11.68 5.73 6.55
C GLN A 163 -10.96 4.92 5.47
N MET A 164 -11.73 4.27 4.60
CA MET A 164 -11.17 3.54 3.47
C MET A 164 -10.38 4.46 2.54
N ARG A 165 -10.94 5.63 2.17
CA ARG A 165 -10.25 6.64 1.35
C ARG A 165 -8.95 7.10 1.99
N GLN A 166 -8.96 7.41 3.28
CA GLN A 166 -7.73 7.79 4.01
C GLN A 166 -6.69 6.68 3.99
N LYS A 167 -7.11 5.44 4.20
CA LYS A 167 -6.23 4.27 4.15
C LYS A 167 -5.64 4.04 2.75
N TYR A 168 -6.42 4.30 1.69
CA TYR A 168 -5.94 4.24 0.31
C TYR A 168 -5.00 5.37 -0.07
N GLN A 169 -5.18 6.56 0.48
CA GLN A 169 -4.30 7.71 0.24
C GLN A 169 -2.96 7.61 0.99
N GLN A 170 -2.85 6.69 1.94
CA GLN A 170 -1.58 6.46 2.63
C GLN A 170 -0.65 5.62 1.75
N GLN A 171 0.44 6.24 1.33
CA GLN A 171 1.53 5.52 0.69
C GLN A 171 2.06 4.45 1.64
N LYS A 172 2.09 3.21 1.21
CA LYS A 172 2.56 2.08 2.00
C LYS A 172 3.98 1.70 1.58
N VAL A 173 4.83 1.46 2.56
CA VAL A 173 6.20 1.00 2.33
C VAL A 173 6.28 -0.49 2.55
N PHE A 174 6.84 -1.20 1.58
CA PHE A 174 7.13 -2.62 1.67
C PHE A 174 8.63 -2.83 1.79
N LEU A 175 9.04 -3.52 2.84
CA LEU A 175 10.44 -3.81 3.13
C LEU A 175 10.79 -5.25 2.73
N GLY A 176 11.96 -5.43 2.13
CA GLY A 176 12.54 -6.72 1.82
C GLY A 176 13.96 -6.84 2.34
N GLY A 177 14.30 -8.03 2.86
CA GLY A 177 15.68 -8.39 3.17
C GLY A 177 16.34 -7.67 4.34
N THR A 178 15.62 -7.33 5.39
CA THR A 178 16.21 -6.73 6.61
C THR A 178 17.36 -7.56 7.18
N LYS A 179 17.32 -8.90 6.99
CA LYS A 179 18.44 -9.79 7.38
C LYS A 179 19.75 -9.52 6.62
N GLN A 180 19.70 -8.90 5.45
CA GLN A 180 20.90 -8.59 4.66
C GLN A 180 21.77 -7.53 5.35
N LEU A 181 21.19 -6.73 6.24
CA LEU A 181 21.96 -5.78 7.06
C LEU A 181 23.05 -6.48 7.86
N LEU A 182 22.76 -7.66 8.39
CA LEU A 182 23.70 -8.42 9.22
C LEU A 182 24.89 -8.97 8.41
N ASN A 183 24.79 -9.00 7.09
CA ASN A 183 25.88 -9.46 6.21
C ASN A 183 26.82 -8.32 5.82
N GLN A 184 26.49 -7.07 6.12
CA GLN A 184 27.31 -5.93 5.76
C GLN A 184 28.33 -5.63 6.87
N PRO A 185 29.61 -5.40 6.53
CA PRO A 185 30.67 -5.18 7.51
C PRO A 185 30.44 -3.96 8.40
N GLU A 186 29.70 -2.95 7.92
CA GLU A 186 29.35 -1.72 8.63
C GLU A 186 28.40 -1.97 9.81
N PHE A 187 27.66 -3.09 9.77
CA PHE A 187 26.63 -3.45 10.76
C PHE A 187 27.08 -4.57 11.72
N ARG A 188 28.37 -4.69 11.96
CA ARG A 188 28.92 -5.57 13.01
C ARG A 188 28.59 -5.07 14.42
N ASP A 189 28.29 -3.79 14.56
CA ASP A 189 27.86 -3.17 15.80
C ASP A 189 26.35 -3.35 16.00
N VAL A 190 25.98 -4.07 17.05
CA VAL A 190 24.58 -4.38 17.40
C VAL A 190 23.76 -3.12 17.65
N GLU A 191 24.35 -2.07 18.26
CA GLU A 191 23.64 -0.82 18.51
C GLU A 191 23.25 -0.10 17.21
N ARG A 192 24.13 -0.10 16.22
CA ARG A 192 23.85 0.47 14.90
C ARG A 192 22.73 -0.29 14.19
N VAL A 193 22.75 -1.62 14.28
CA VAL A 193 21.69 -2.46 13.72
C VAL A 193 20.35 -2.17 14.37
N LYS A 194 20.30 -2.09 15.71
CA LYS A 194 19.07 -1.75 16.43
C LYS A 194 18.51 -0.39 16.02
N ASN A 195 19.36 0.63 15.97
CA ASN A 195 18.95 1.98 15.58
C ASN A 195 18.37 2.00 14.15
N LEU A 196 19.04 1.31 13.23
CA LEU A 196 18.54 1.24 11.84
C LEU A 196 17.24 0.45 11.74
N LEU A 197 17.12 -0.68 12.43
CA LEU A 197 15.87 -1.44 12.46
C LEU A 197 14.74 -0.61 13.07
N GLY A 198 14.98 0.14 14.13
CA GLY A 198 14.01 1.07 14.71
C GLY A 198 13.51 2.10 13.67
N ILE A 199 14.41 2.69 12.88
CA ILE A 199 14.06 3.61 11.80
C ILE A 199 13.21 2.90 10.73
N LEU A 200 13.59 1.66 10.37
CA LEU A 200 12.88 0.89 9.34
C LEU A 200 11.48 0.42 9.80
N GLU A 201 11.25 0.27 11.09
CA GLU A 201 9.95 -0.04 11.68
C GLU A 201 9.02 1.18 11.70
N GLU A 202 9.56 2.40 11.68
CA GLU A 202 8.79 3.62 11.58
C GLU A 202 8.42 3.94 10.13
N GLU A 203 7.32 3.38 9.66
CA GLU A 203 6.85 3.51 8.27
C GLU A 203 6.80 4.96 7.77
N ARG A 204 6.47 5.91 8.67
CA ARG A 204 6.44 7.35 8.35
C ARG A 204 7.82 7.89 8.01
N VAL A 205 8.83 7.57 8.82
CA VAL A 205 10.22 8.02 8.62
C VAL A 205 10.78 7.46 7.32
N VAL A 206 10.55 6.17 7.07
CA VAL A 206 10.99 5.51 5.83
C VAL A 206 10.34 6.14 4.60
N ARG A 207 9.07 6.47 4.66
CA ARG A 207 8.34 7.15 3.58
C ARG A 207 8.91 8.53 3.29
N ASP A 208 9.18 9.31 4.33
CA ASP A 208 9.73 10.67 4.18
C ASP A 208 11.14 10.63 3.60
N LEU A 209 11.95 9.65 3.98
CA LEU A 209 13.28 9.41 3.39
C LEU A 209 13.21 9.04 1.90
N LEU A 210 12.28 8.18 1.51
CA LEU A 210 12.10 7.79 0.10
C LEU A 210 11.64 8.98 -0.75
N LYS A 211 10.73 9.81 -0.25
CA LYS A 211 10.28 11.03 -0.93
C LYS A 211 11.42 12.04 -1.10
N ALA A 212 12.20 12.28 -0.05
CA ALA A 212 13.35 13.16 -0.14
C ALA A 212 14.38 12.67 -1.17
N GLY A 213 14.49 11.35 -1.37
CA GLY A 213 15.30 10.74 -2.42
C GLY A 213 14.77 11.02 -3.84
N GLU A 214 13.45 10.95 -4.04
CA GLU A 214 12.81 11.28 -5.32
C GLU A 214 13.01 12.75 -5.70
N ASP A 215 12.77 13.67 -4.76
CA ASP A 215 12.91 15.11 -4.95
C ASP A 215 14.36 15.53 -5.24
N SER A 216 15.33 14.79 -4.67
CA SER A 216 16.76 15.03 -4.91
C SER A 216 17.29 14.45 -6.22
N GLY A 217 16.44 13.83 -7.04
CA GLY A 217 16.83 13.22 -8.32
C GLY A 217 17.75 12.01 -8.19
N LEU A 218 17.75 11.34 -7.05
CA LEU A 218 18.35 10.02 -6.86
C LEU A 218 17.47 9.00 -7.62
N LYS A 219 17.90 8.70 -8.85
CA LYS A 219 17.36 7.58 -9.63
C LYS A 219 18.17 6.34 -9.37
#